data_74acfc6aa42f0e75fdbfbf6f3f5a5b5e
#
_entry.id   74acfc6aa42f0e75fdbfbf6f3f5a5b5e
#
_cell.length_a   1.000
_cell.length_b   1.000
_cell.length_c   1.000
_cell.angle_alpha   90.00
_cell.angle_beta   90.00
_cell.angle_gamma   90.00
#
_symmetry.space_group_name_H-M   'P 1'
#
loop_
_entity.id
_entity.type
_entity.pdbx_description
1 polymer ?
#
loop_
_entity_poly.entity_id
_entity_poly.type
_entity_poly.pdbx_seq_one_letter_code
_entity_poly.pdbx_strand_id
1 'polypeptide(L)'
;TVPLMHWILLSLLPLRMVFSLKHDSIAAANGQVMLFNAEVYRRNGWHSLVRSEVVEDIKIARLVKRKGYRMRVMVSHGAVRCRMYTSYMEAVKGFSKNIHQFFGGSRLLAFGYVLLFGIVPIVILPFIDLWQGLVLGSFIILNRVSTSIIAGQNILGNLFLHPVQMGVMIHILIINLREKTKKKIQWKGRDIDLG
;
A
#
# COMPACT_ATOMS: atom_id res chain seq x y z
N THR A 1 -7.77 -4.07 8.10
CA THR A 1 -6.75 -4.20 7.00
C THR A 1 -6.62 -2.93 6.17
N VAL A 2 -7.73 -2.31 5.69
CA VAL A 2 -7.67 -1.11 4.83
C VAL A 2 -6.92 0.07 5.49
N PRO A 3 -7.17 0.46 6.77
CA PRO A 3 -6.41 1.51 7.43
C PRO A 3 -4.90 1.26 7.46
N LEU A 4 -4.48 0.00 7.60
CA LEU A 4 -3.08 -0.39 7.52
C LEU A 4 -2.48 -0.10 6.14
N MET A 5 -3.21 -0.42 5.05
CA MET A 5 -2.73 -0.16 3.69
C MET A 5 -2.60 1.33 3.38
N HIS A 6 -3.55 2.14 3.85
CA HIS A 6 -3.43 3.60 3.74
C HIS A 6 -2.23 4.14 4.52
N TRP A 7 -2.00 3.61 5.73
CA TRP A 7 -0.84 4.02 6.52
C TRP A 7 0.48 3.68 5.81
N ILE A 8 0.64 2.46 5.29
CA ILE A 8 1.83 2.08 4.53
C ILE A 8 2.02 3.01 3.33
N LEU A 9 0.97 3.21 2.52
CA LEU A 9 1.06 4.04 1.34
C LEU A 9 1.44 5.48 1.66
N LEU A 10 0.75 6.11 2.61
CA LEU A 10 0.93 7.53 2.92
C LEU A 10 2.23 7.80 3.70
N SER A 11 2.74 6.82 4.46
CA SER A 11 4.04 6.95 5.13
C SER A 11 5.23 6.79 4.18
N LEU A 12 5.08 6.02 3.09
CA LEU A 12 6.16 5.75 2.15
C LEU A 12 6.13 6.67 0.92
N LEU A 13 4.95 7.14 0.52
CA LEU A 13 4.79 7.88 -0.72
C LEU A 13 4.16 9.27 -0.48
N PRO A 14 4.95 10.33 -0.49
CA PRO A 14 4.42 11.69 -0.48
C PRO A 14 3.59 11.95 -1.74
N LEU A 15 2.27 12.11 -1.60
CA LEU A 15 1.34 12.23 -2.74
C LEU A 15 1.66 13.40 -3.67
N ARG A 16 2.26 14.49 -3.13
CA ARG A 16 2.73 15.61 -3.95
C ARG A 16 3.81 15.20 -4.95
N MET A 17 4.70 14.28 -4.56
CA MET A 17 5.78 13.80 -5.45
C MET A 17 5.22 12.98 -6.61
N VAL A 18 4.09 12.30 -6.42
CA VAL A 18 3.42 11.59 -7.53
C VAL A 18 3.05 12.55 -8.66
N PHE A 19 2.63 13.77 -8.33
CA PHE A 19 2.30 14.79 -9.32
C PHE A 19 3.52 15.52 -9.88
N SER A 20 4.46 15.93 -9.00
CA SER A 20 5.58 16.81 -9.38
C SER A 20 6.71 16.07 -10.10
N LEU A 21 6.99 14.83 -9.72
CA LEU A 21 8.09 14.05 -10.29
C LEU A 21 7.60 13.17 -11.44
N LYS A 22 8.38 13.13 -12.52
CA LYS A 22 8.06 12.33 -13.71
C LYS A 22 8.51 10.87 -13.61
N HIS A 23 9.28 10.53 -12.57
CA HIS A 23 9.84 9.18 -12.42
C HIS A 23 8.77 8.14 -12.19
N ASP A 24 8.81 7.02 -12.90
CA ASP A 24 7.79 5.98 -12.86
C ASP A 24 7.79 5.14 -11.58
N SER A 25 8.93 5.11 -10.84
CA SER A 25 8.97 4.48 -9.50
C SER A 25 8.09 5.19 -8.48
N ILE A 26 7.82 6.49 -8.68
CA ILE A 26 6.92 7.30 -7.85
C ILE A 26 5.53 7.34 -8.52
N ALA A 27 4.98 6.18 -8.77
CA ALA A 27 3.63 6.02 -9.28
C ALA A 27 2.77 5.27 -8.27
N ALA A 28 1.56 5.75 -8.05
CA ALA A 28 0.55 5.05 -7.26
C ALA A 28 -0.81 5.20 -7.95
N ALA A 29 -1.59 4.15 -7.89
CA ALA A 29 -2.96 4.14 -8.38
C ALA A 29 -3.80 3.17 -7.54
N ASN A 30 -5.11 3.33 -7.60
CA ASN A 30 -6.06 2.41 -7.04
C ASN A 30 -7.08 2.06 -8.13
N GLY A 31 -7.08 0.82 -8.57
CA GLY A 31 -7.94 0.31 -9.64
C GLY A 31 -9.44 0.44 -9.37
N GLN A 32 -9.84 0.77 -8.14
CA GLN A 32 -11.25 1.01 -7.83
C GLN A 32 -11.80 2.28 -8.47
N VAL A 33 -10.98 3.33 -8.59
CA VAL A 33 -11.34 4.58 -9.27
C VAL A 33 -10.11 5.15 -9.97
N MET A 34 -10.15 5.15 -11.29
CA MET A 34 -9.16 5.77 -12.15
C MET A 34 -9.84 6.67 -13.17
N LEU A 35 -9.44 7.94 -13.22
CA LEU A 35 -9.98 8.91 -14.17
C LEU A 35 -8.90 9.25 -15.20
N PHE A 36 -9.28 9.25 -16.46
CA PHE A 36 -8.38 9.54 -17.58
C PHE A 36 -8.95 10.66 -18.46
N ASN A 37 -8.06 11.43 -19.04
CA ASN A 37 -8.43 12.23 -20.21
C ASN A 37 -8.82 11.25 -21.33
N ALA A 38 -10.02 11.40 -21.87
CA ALA A 38 -10.60 10.44 -22.83
C ALA A 38 -9.78 10.33 -24.14
N GLU A 39 -9.25 11.44 -24.63
CA GLU A 39 -8.44 11.47 -25.85
C GLU A 39 -7.11 10.74 -25.64
N VAL A 40 -6.41 11.06 -24.53
CA VAL A 40 -5.15 10.42 -24.16
C VAL A 40 -5.36 8.91 -23.93
N TYR A 41 -6.48 8.54 -23.29
CA TYR A 41 -6.82 7.14 -23.05
C TYR A 41 -7.02 6.37 -24.35
N ARG A 42 -7.84 6.92 -25.29
CA ARG A 42 -8.11 6.30 -26.59
C ARG A 42 -6.83 6.12 -27.42
N ARG A 43 -5.96 7.14 -27.42
CA ARG A 43 -4.67 7.10 -28.15
C ARG A 43 -3.73 6.02 -27.64
N ASN A 44 -3.73 5.77 -26.33
CA ASN A 44 -2.73 4.88 -25.71
C ASN A 44 -3.25 3.48 -25.39
N GLY A 45 -4.56 3.29 -25.20
CA GLY A 45 -5.16 1.98 -24.90
C GLY A 45 -4.61 1.31 -23.64
N TRP A 46 -4.43 2.09 -22.55
CA TRP A 46 -3.69 1.66 -21.34
C TRP A 46 -4.05 0.27 -20.84
N HIS A 47 -5.35 -0.05 -20.70
CA HIS A 47 -5.80 -1.34 -20.19
C HIS A 47 -5.49 -2.51 -21.13
N SER A 48 -5.44 -2.28 -22.44
CA SER A 48 -5.09 -3.34 -23.39
C SER A 48 -3.64 -3.77 -23.26
N LEU A 49 -2.75 -2.86 -22.81
CA LEU A 49 -1.32 -3.11 -22.64
C LEU A 49 -1.00 -3.92 -21.37
N VAL A 50 -1.93 -4.02 -20.42
CA VAL A 50 -1.70 -4.65 -19.11
C VAL A 50 -2.70 -5.76 -18.79
N ARG A 51 -3.33 -6.37 -19.80
CA ARG A 51 -4.38 -7.39 -19.62
C ARG A 51 -3.95 -8.62 -18.81
N SER A 52 -2.68 -8.98 -18.85
CA SER A 52 -2.10 -10.14 -18.16
C SER A 52 -1.54 -9.81 -16.78
N GLU A 53 -1.54 -8.53 -16.39
CA GLU A 53 -0.91 -8.11 -15.15
C GLU A 53 -1.85 -8.28 -13.93
N VAL A 54 -1.29 -8.71 -12.81
CA VAL A 54 -2.03 -8.88 -11.55
C VAL A 54 -2.36 -7.54 -10.89
N VAL A 55 -1.52 -6.52 -11.13
CA VAL A 55 -1.60 -5.17 -10.54
C VAL A 55 -1.66 -4.17 -11.68
N GLU A 56 -2.73 -4.25 -12.46
CA GLU A 56 -2.93 -3.44 -13.67
C GLU A 56 -2.91 -1.93 -13.39
N ASP A 57 -3.43 -1.50 -12.26
CA ASP A 57 -3.54 -0.09 -11.88
C ASP A 57 -2.16 0.58 -11.71
N ILE A 58 -1.26 -0.04 -10.97
CA ILE A 58 0.11 0.46 -10.77
C ILE A 58 0.89 0.40 -12.08
N LYS A 59 0.70 -0.65 -12.89
CA LYS A 59 1.35 -0.77 -14.19
C LYS A 59 0.90 0.35 -15.14
N ILE A 60 -0.40 0.63 -15.20
CA ILE A 60 -0.94 1.77 -15.97
C ILE A 60 -0.34 3.08 -15.47
N ALA A 61 -0.32 3.31 -14.15
CA ALA A 61 0.26 4.51 -13.57
C ALA A 61 1.72 4.72 -13.98
N ARG A 62 2.53 3.66 -13.97
CA ARG A 62 3.92 3.69 -14.43
C ARG A 62 4.02 3.99 -15.93
N LEU A 63 3.18 3.35 -16.77
CA LEU A 63 3.15 3.60 -18.21
C LEU A 63 2.77 5.06 -18.51
N VAL A 64 1.78 5.61 -17.82
CA VAL A 64 1.37 7.02 -17.93
C VAL A 64 2.57 7.93 -17.68
N LYS A 65 3.33 7.69 -16.61
CA LYS A 65 4.53 8.48 -16.29
C LYS A 65 5.66 8.30 -17.30
N ARG A 66 5.95 7.05 -17.72
CA ARG A 66 6.98 6.77 -18.74
C ARG A 66 6.72 7.49 -20.06
N LYS A 67 5.45 7.68 -20.42
CA LYS A 67 5.05 8.45 -21.60
C LYS A 67 5.00 9.97 -21.36
N GLY A 68 5.46 10.45 -20.20
CA GLY A 68 5.57 11.87 -19.88
C GLY A 68 4.28 12.55 -19.46
N TYR A 69 3.18 11.81 -19.29
CA TYR A 69 1.92 12.37 -18.82
C TYR A 69 1.96 12.64 -17.32
N ARG A 70 1.22 13.66 -16.90
CA ARG A 70 1.03 13.98 -15.48
C ARG A 70 -0.07 13.11 -14.89
N MET A 71 0.12 12.68 -13.65
CA MET A 71 -0.89 11.99 -12.88
C MET A 71 -1.00 12.58 -11.48
N ARG A 72 -2.18 12.46 -10.87
CA ARG A 72 -2.42 12.89 -9.49
C ARG A 72 -3.14 11.77 -8.73
N VAL A 73 -2.70 11.52 -7.51
CA VAL A 73 -3.42 10.68 -6.56
C VAL A 73 -4.12 11.58 -5.57
N MET A 74 -5.39 11.32 -5.32
CA MET A 74 -6.22 12.10 -4.40
C MET A 74 -6.86 11.15 -3.37
N VAL A 75 -7.04 11.65 -2.16
CA VAL A 75 -7.81 10.97 -1.12
C VAL A 75 -9.26 11.45 -1.19
N SER A 76 -10.20 10.52 -1.20
CA SER A 76 -11.60 10.84 -1.49
C SER A 76 -12.38 11.48 -0.33
N HIS A 77 -11.86 11.44 0.90
CA HIS A 77 -12.55 11.93 2.12
C HIS A 77 -14.03 11.49 2.21
N GLY A 78 -14.32 10.26 1.76
CA GLY A 78 -15.67 9.69 1.81
C GLY A 78 -16.56 9.96 0.59
N ALA A 79 -16.12 10.78 -0.39
CA ALA A 79 -16.84 10.99 -1.64
C ALA A 79 -16.93 9.71 -2.48
N VAL A 80 -15.91 8.85 -2.40
CA VAL A 80 -15.92 7.53 -3.02
C VAL A 80 -15.76 6.48 -1.93
N ARG A 81 -16.67 5.54 -1.87
CA ARG A 81 -16.64 4.42 -0.93
C ARG A 81 -16.63 3.10 -1.70
N CYS A 82 -15.69 2.23 -1.38
CA CYS A 82 -15.65 0.88 -1.95
C CYS A 82 -15.44 -0.14 -0.84
N ARG A 83 -16.30 -1.16 -0.80
CA ARG A 83 -16.13 -2.30 0.07
C ARG A 83 -15.31 -3.36 -0.67
N MET A 84 -13.99 -3.36 -0.43
CA MET A 84 -13.07 -4.28 -1.13
C MET A 84 -13.27 -5.74 -0.73
N TYR A 85 -13.47 -5.98 0.57
CA TYR A 85 -13.49 -7.33 1.15
C TYR A 85 -14.64 -7.45 2.16
N THR A 86 -15.19 -8.64 2.26
CA THR A 86 -16.31 -8.97 3.15
C THR A 86 -15.84 -9.66 4.43
N SER A 87 -14.62 -10.25 4.42
CA SER A 87 -14.04 -10.94 5.57
C SER A 87 -12.56 -10.61 5.76
N TYR A 88 -12.06 -10.89 6.98
CA TYR A 88 -10.66 -10.72 7.32
C TYR A 88 -9.74 -11.56 6.43
N MET A 89 -10.06 -12.84 6.26
CA MET A 89 -9.23 -13.76 5.48
C MET A 89 -9.22 -13.42 3.99
N GLU A 90 -10.33 -12.92 3.47
CA GLU A 90 -10.41 -12.42 2.10
C GLU A 90 -9.48 -11.22 1.92
N ALA A 91 -9.49 -10.28 2.87
CA ALA A 91 -8.60 -9.12 2.87
C ALA A 91 -7.12 -9.52 2.98
N VAL A 92 -6.79 -10.44 3.89
CA VAL A 92 -5.41 -10.94 4.04
C VAL A 92 -4.92 -11.59 2.74
N LYS A 93 -5.70 -12.48 2.15
CA LYS A 93 -5.37 -13.13 0.86
C LYS A 93 -5.30 -12.12 -0.29
N GLY A 94 -6.18 -11.13 -0.31
CA GLY A 94 -6.17 -10.09 -1.34
C GLY A 94 -4.92 -9.22 -1.29
N PHE A 95 -4.55 -8.76 -0.09
CA PHE A 95 -3.36 -7.93 0.10
C PHE A 95 -2.06 -8.72 0.02
N SER A 96 -2.03 -10.01 0.44
CA SER A 96 -0.83 -10.83 0.36
C SER A 96 -0.27 -10.94 -1.05
N LYS A 97 -1.11 -10.94 -2.07
CA LYS A 97 -0.68 -11.01 -3.48
C LYS A 97 0.20 -9.83 -3.90
N ASN A 98 -0.09 -8.64 -3.37
CA ASN A 98 0.47 -7.37 -3.87
C ASN A 98 1.26 -6.59 -2.83
N ILE A 99 1.37 -7.07 -1.59
CA ILE A 99 1.99 -6.32 -0.49
C ILE A 99 3.41 -5.83 -0.82
N HIS A 100 4.21 -6.63 -1.50
CA HIS A 100 5.57 -6.28 -1.88
C HIS A 100 5.64 -5.12 -2.88
N GLN A 101 4.57 -4.88 -3.66
CA GLN A 101 4.53 -3.75 -4.60
C GLN A 101 4.52 -2.38 -3.90
N PHE A 102 3.97 -2.30 -2.69
CA PHE A 102 4.05 -1.10 -1.85
C PHE A 102 5.49 -0.75 -1.47
N PHE A 103 6.39 -1.73 -1.53
CA PHE A 103 7.80 -1.61 -1.18
C PHE A 103 8.71 -1.75 -2.41
N GLY A 104 8.26 -1.26 -3.57
CA GLY A 104 9.03 -1.32 -4.81
C GLY A 104 9.31 -2.73 -5.34
N GLY A 105 8.51 -3.73 -4.95
CA GLY A 105 8.71 -5.14 -5.28
C GLY A 105 9.60 -5.91 -4.29
N SER A 106 10.20 -5.23 -3.31
CA SER A 106 11.12 -5.84 -2.34
C SER A 106 10.38 -6.36 -1.11
N ARG A 107 10.49 -7.67 -0.87
CA ARG A 107 10.01 -8.30 0.36
C ARG A 107 10.87 -7.93 1.57
N LEU A 108 12.19 -7.78 1.35
CA LEU A 108 13.11 -7.38 2.41
C LEU A 108 12.72 -6.02 2.99
N LEU A 109 12.36 -5.05 2.14
CA LEU A 109 11.88 -3.75 2.59
C LEU A 109 10.55 -3.86 3.33
N ALA A 110 9.64 -4.75 2.91
CA ALA A 110 8.39 -5.00 3.61
C ALA A 110 8.60 -5.58 5.02
N PHE A 111 9.51 -6.54 5.18
CA PHE A 111 9.91 -7.06 6.48
C PHE A 111 10.63 -6.01 7.32
N GLY A 112 11.56 -5.26 6.73
CA GLY A 112 12.25 -4.15 7.39
C GLY A 112 11.28 -3.09 7.93
N TYR A 113 10.22 -2.79 7.19
CA TYR A 113 9.17 -1.87 7.63
C TYR A 113 8.44 -2.39 8.89
N VAL A 114 8.05 -3.68 8.89
CA VAL A 114 7.42 -4.29 10.07
C VAL A 114 8.37 -4.34 11.26
N LEU A 115 9.62 -4.66 11.01
CA LEU A 115 10.66 -4.66 12.05
C LEU A 115 10.79 -3.25 12.66
N LEU A 116 10.95 -2.23 11.82
CA LEU A 116 11.18 -0.86 12.25
C LEU A 116 9.99 -0.27 13.00
N PHE A 117 8.76 -0.44 12.51
CA PHE A 117 7.56 0.19 13.06
C PHE A 117 6.74 -0.70 14.01
N GLY A 118 6.99 -2.01 14.02
CA GLY A 118 6.25 -2.96 14.83
C GLY A 118 7.08 -3.56 15.97
N ILE A 119 8.26 -4.07 15.68
CA ILE A 119 9.06 -4.86 16.61
C ILE A 119 10.08 -3.99 17.36
N VAL A 120 10.88 -3.22 16.62
CA VAL A 120 11.95 -2.40 17.20
C VAL A 120 11.46 -1.45 18.29
N PRO A 121 10.34 -0.72 18.14
CA PRO A 121 9.86 0.15 19.20
C PRO A 121 9.58 -0.59 20.52
N ILE A 122 9.09 -1.82 20.43
CA ILE A 122 8.77 -2.62 21.62
C ILE A 122 10.06 -3.17 22.26
N VAL A 123 10.97 -3.68 21.44
CA VAL A 123 12.20 -4.34 21.93
C VAL A 123 13.20 -3.33 22.48
N ILE A 124 13.27 -2.12 21.91
CA ILE A 124 14.27 -1.12 22.32
C ILE A 124 13.87 -0.35 23.59
N LEU A 125 12.58 -0.27 23.92
CA LEU A 125 12.07 0.50 25.07
C LEU A 125 12.80 0.19 26.39
N PRO A 126 13.14 -1.06 26.74
CA PRO A 126 13.87 -1.35 27.98
C PRO A 126 15.33 -0.88 28.01
N PHE A 127 15.90 -0.52 26.83
CA PHE A 127 17.31 -0.18 26.66
C PHE A 127 17.57 1.30 26.42
N ILE A 128 16.51 2.12 26.34
CA ILE A 128 16.58 3.56 26.09
C ILE A 128 16.04 4.34 27.29
N ASP A 129 16.49 5.58 27.44
CA ASP A 129 15.95 6.46 28.46
C ASP A 129 14.53 6.96 28.12
N LEU A 130 13.85 7.52 29.13
CA LEU A 130 12.49 8.02 28.97
C LEU A 130 12.37 9.05 27.84
N TRP A 131 13.38 9.93 27.68
CA TRP A 131 13.34 10.97 26.65
C TRP A 131 13.43 10.38 25.24
N GLN A 132 14.33 9.44 25.02
CA GLN A 132 14.44 8.72 23.75
C GLN A 132 13.17 7.94 23.43
N GLY A 133 12.57 7.30 24.43
CA GLY A 133 11.29 6.61 24.29
C GLY A 133 10.15 7.54 23.91
N LEU A 134 10.07 8.74 24.51
CA LEU A 134 9.08 9.76 24.17
C LEU A 134 9.27 10.29 22.73
N VAL A 135 10.50 10.51 22.29
CA VAL A 135 10.79 10.93 20.92
C VAL A 135 10.38 9.85 19.91
N LEU A 136 10.76 8.59 20.14
CA LEU A 136 10.36 7.47 19.30
C LEU A 136 8.83 7.30 19.23
N GLY A 137 8.18 7.32 20.39
CA GLY A 137 6.73 7.22 20.50
C GLY A 137 6.00 8.36 19.79
N SER A 138 6.47 9.61 19.98
CA SER A 138 5.90 10.78 19.32
C SER A 138 6.00 10.69 17.78
N PHE A 139 7.11 10.18 17.25
CA PHE A 139 7.26 9.96 15.79
C PHE A 139 6.21 9.00 15.25
N ILE A 140 6.00 7.86 15.91
CA ILE A 140 4.98 6.87 15.52
C ILE A 140 3.58 7.48 15.64
N ILE A 141 3.29 8.17 16.74
CA ILE A 141 1.99 8.81 16.97
C ILE A 141 1.72 9.87 15.91
N LEU A 142 2.65 10.78 15.66
CA LEU A 142 2.50 11.83 14.64
C LEU A 142 2.27 11.25 13.25
N ASN A 143 3.01 10.21 12.88
CA ASN A 143 2.81 9.54 11.60
C ASN A 143 1.41 8.91 11.51
N ARG A 144 0.93 8.24 12.57
CA ARG A 144 -0.41 7.65 12.64
C ARG A 144 -1.52 8.68 12.60
N VAL A 145 -1.38 9.75 13.37
CA VAL A 145 -2.35 10.85 13.40
C VAL A 145 -2.44 11.50 12.03
N SER A 146 -1.30 11.89 11.45
CA SER A 146 -1.25 12.55 10.14
C SER A 146 -1.88 11.69 9.04
N THR A 147 -1.54 10.40 8.98
CA THR A 147 -2.12 9.49 7.98
C THR A 147 -3.61 9.26 8.21
N SER A 148 -4.07 9.20 9.46
CA SER A 148 -5.49 9.05 9.78
C SER A 148 -6.30 10.28 9.38
N ILE A 149 -5.76 11.48 9.63
CA ILE A 149 -6.39 12.75 9.21
C ILE A 149 -6.49 12.80 7.68
N ILE A 150 -5.37 12.55 6.98
CA ILE A 150 -5.33 12.59 5.51
C ILE A 150 -6.31 11.57 4.91
N ALA A 151 -6.39 10.37 5.48
CA ALA A 151 -7.25 9.30 4.98
C ALA A 151 -8.71 9.39 5.48
N GLY A 152 -9.06 10.36 6.32
CA GLY A 152 -10.40 10.51 6.91
C GLY A 152 -10.79 9.34 7.81
N GLN A 153 -9.84 8.79 8.60
CA GLN A 153 -10.03 7.60 9.43
C GLN A 153 -10.11 7.96 10.91
N ASN A 154 -10.62 7.01 11.72
CA ASN A 154 -10.66 7.17 13.16
C ASN A 154 -9.25 7.17 13.76
N ILE A 155 -8.83 8.33 14.29
CA ILE A 155 -7.48 8.55 14.82
C ILE A 155 -7.21 7.66 16.02
N LEU A 156 -8.10 7.68 17.02
CA LEU A 156 -7.95 6.90 18.25
C LEU A 156 -7.93 5.40 17.96
N GLY A 157 -8.86 4.94 17.12
CA GLY A 157 -8.88 3.54 16.68
C GLY A 157 -7.58 3.12 16.04
N ASN A 158 -6.99 3.94 15.17
CA ASN A 158 -5.71 3.62 14.51
C ASN A 158 -4.51 3.67 15.45
N LEU A 159 -4.53 4.52 16.47
CA LEU A 159 -3.48 4.54 17.49
C LEU A 159 -3.53 3.29 18.38
N PHE A 160 -4.69 2.99 18.97
CA PHE A 160 -4.83 1.83 19.86
C PHE A 160 -4.68 0.49 19.13
N LEU A 161 -5.11 0.39 17.88
CA LEU A 161 -4.98 -0.81 17.07
C LEU A 161 -3.63 -0.93 16.36
N HIS A 162 -2.67 -0.03 16.59
CA HIS A 162 -1.38 -0.10 15.93
C HIS A 162 -0.66 -1.45 16.11
N PRO A 163 -0.53 -2.03 17.31
CA PRO A 163 0.10 -3.33 17.48
C PRO A 163 -0.64 -4.45 16.74
N VAL A 164 -1.98 -4.42 16.78
CA VAL A 164 -2.83 -5.39 16.06
C VAL A 164 -2.62 -5.26 14.55
N GLN A 165 -2.52 -4.03 14.03
CA GLN A 165 -2.27 -3.79 12.61
C GLN A 165 -0.88 -4.27 12.19
N MET A 166 0.13 -4.18 13.06
CA MET A 166 1.46 -4.78 12.81
C MET A 166 1.38 -6.30 12.76
N GLY A 167 0.63 -6.94 13.67
CA GLY A 167 0.35 -8.37 13.62
C GLY A 167 -0.36 -8.80 12.32
N VAL A 168 -1.33 -8.00 11.86
CA VAL A 168 -1.98 -8.21 10.56
C VAL A 168 -0.99 -8.11 9.41
N MET A 169 -0.07 -7.15 9.45
CA MET A 169 0.97 -7.02 8.42
C MET A 169 1.89 -8.24 8.37
N ILE A 170 2.30 -8.74 9.54
CA ILE A 170 3.08 -9.98 9.64
C ILE A 170 2.30 -11.14 9.02
N HIS A 171 1.03 -11.29 9.35
CA HIS A 171 0.18 -12.34 8.79
C HIS A 171 0.10 -12.25 7.25
N ILE A 172 -0.11 -11.05 6.70
CA ILE A 172 -0.12 -10.83 5.25
C ILE A 172 1.21 -11.24 4.62
N LEU A 173 2.35 -10.88 5.23
CA LEU A 173 3.67 -11.25 4.73
C LEU A 173 3.93 -12.76 4.78
N ILE A 174 3.50 -13.43 5.85
CA ILE A 174 3.60 -14.90 5.96
C ILE A 174 2.79 -15.58 4.83
N ILE A 175 1.56 -15.13 4.57
CA ILE A 175 0.76 -15.66 3.47
C ILE A 175 1.42 -15.38 2.12
N ASN A 176 1.96 -14.16 1.91
CA ASN A 176 2.70 -13.83 0.68
C ASN A 176 3.90 -14.76 0.44
N LEU A 177 4.63 -15.14 1.49
CA LEU A 177 5.74 -16.08 1.38
C LEU A 177 5.26 -17.49 1.01
N ARG A 178 4.18 -17.96 1.66
CA ARG A 178 3.60 -19.29 1.39
C ARG A 178 2.99 -19.41 -0.02
N GLU A 179 2.40 -18.33 -0.52
CA GLU A 179 1.81 -18.33 -1.87
C GLU A 179 2.87 -18.33 -2.98
N LYS A 180 4.06 -17.78 -2.75
CA LYS A 180 5.16 -17.83 -3.72
C LYS A 180 5.68 -19.25 -3.98
N THR A 181 5.57 -20.15 -3.00
CA THR A 181 5.94 -21.56 -3.18
C THR A 181 4.96 -22.32 -4.08
N LYS A 182 3.78 -21.77 -4.32
CA LYS A 182 2.80 -22.29 -5.27
C LYS A 182 2.99 -21.57 -6.61
N LYS A 183 3.55 -22.22 -7.62
CA LYS A 183 3.84 -21.68 -8.96
C LYS A 183 2.62 -21.11 -9.71
N LYS A 184 1.39 -21.31 -9.23
CA LYS A 184 0.14 -20.84 -9.87
C LYS A 184 -0.76 -20.18 -8.83
N ILE A 185 -1.26 -18.98 -9.12
CA ILE A 185 -2.28 -18.29 -8.33
C ILE A 185 -3.56 -18.21 -9.15
N GLN A 186 -4.68 -18.67 -8.56
CA GLN A 186 -6.00 -18.42 -9.14
C GLN A 186 -6.47 -16.99 -8.83
N TRP A 187 -6.74 -16.21 -9.87
CA TRP A 187 -7.30 -14.87 -9.78
C TRP A 187 -8.56 -14.75 -10.63
N LYS A 188 -9.70 -14.50 -9.98
CA LYS A 188 -11.01 -14.37 -10.67
C LYS A 188 -11.28 -15.50 -11.68
N GLY A 189 -10.98 -16.75 -11.30
CA GLY A 189 -11.19 -17.94 -12.13
C GLY A 189 -10.14 -18.16 -13.24
N ARG A 190 -9.03 -17.41 -13.23
CA ARG A 190 -7.90 -17.59 -14.16
C ARG A 190 -6.66 -18.04 -13.41
N ASP A 191 -5.96 -19.03 -13.93
CA ASP A 191 -4.64 -19.43 -13.46
C ASP A 191 -3.60 -18.45 -14.03
N ILE A 192 -2.92 -17.73 -13.15
CA ILE A 192 -1.82 -16.82 -13.53
C ILE A 192 -0.52 -17.47 -13.11
N ASP A 193 0.36 -17.69 -14.09
CA ASP A 193 1.70 -18.17 -13.86
C ASP A 193 2.59 -17.01 -13.39
N LEU A 194 3.32 -17.21 -12.31
CA LEU A 194 4.12 -16.15 -11.69
C LEU A 194 5.58 -16.14 -12.16
N GLY A 195 5.88 -16.90 -13.25
CA GLY A 195 7.17 -16.81 -13.94
C GLY A 195 8.41 -16.98 -13.05
#